data_10f61bfcc093fc6b78e7adbf888ae15a
#
_entry.id   10f61bfcc093fc6b78e7adbf888ae15a
#
_cell.length_a   1.000
_cell.length_b   1.000
_cell.length_c   1.000
_cell.angle_alpha   90.00
_cell.angle_beta   90.00
_cell.angle_gamma   90.00
#
_symmetry.space_group_name_H-M   'P 1'
#
loop_
_entity.id
_entity.type
_entity.pdbx_description
1 polymer ?
#
loop_
_entity_poly.entity_id
_entity_poly.type
_entity_poly.pdbx_seq_one_letter_code
_entity_poly.pdbx_strand_id
1 'polypeptide(L)'
;MVEEQNIHINIIHGHEASEHQIELAHGFYASTFDRKSGIPTLSIGFFREICRTMGEQVVFMFALLENEYIACAITLKGDDALYGRFWGCKKEFHSLHFETCFYQGIDYCIQKKLTTFEPGAQGEHKITRGFLPTKTWSAHWMNDSQFRQAIYTFCEREQEAMHNQCKELLSLSPYRLEE
;
A
#
# COMPACT_ATOMS: atom_id res chain seq x y z
N MET A 1 15.16 -3.29 15.56
CA MET A 1 14.42 -1.99 15.43
C MET A 1 12.97 -2.10 15.93
N VAL A 2 12.07 -2.84 15.28
CA VAL A 2 10.68 -3.02 15.77
C VAL A 2 10.64 -4.08 16.86
N GLU A 3 11.40 -5.15 16.72
CA GLU A 3 11.57 -6.19 17.73
C GLU A 3 12.15 -5.65 19.06
N GLU A 4 13.07 -4.70 19.00
CA GLU A 4 13.62 -4.01 20.18
C GLU A 4 12.56 -3.23 20.98
N GLN A 5 11.43 -2.91 20.33
CA GLN A 5 10.27 -2.27 20.94
C GLN A 5 9.23 -3.30 21.43
N ASN A 6 9.53 -4.61 21.40
CA ASN A 6 8.62 -5.71 21.70
C ASN A 6 7.34 -5.70 20.82
N ILE A 7 7.46 -5.22 19.58
CA ILE A 7 6.37 -5.24 18.62
C ILE A 7 6.49 -6.49 17.74
N HIS A 8 5.42 -7.25 17.66
CA HIS A 8 5.31 -8.44 16.83
C HIS A 8 4.37 -8.19 15.66
N ILE A 9 4.69 -8.78 14.49
CA ILE A 9 3.81 -8.72 13.33
C ILE A 9 3.08 -10.04 13.18
N ASN A 10 1.75 -9.95 13.05
CA ASN A 10 0.88 -11.10 12.79
C ASN A 10 0.19 -10.91 11.43
N ILE A 11 0.41 -11.86 10.52
CA ILE A 11 -0.15 -11.85 9.18
C ILE A 11 -1.35 -12.80 9.17
N ILE A 12 -2.51 -12.28 8.77
CA ILE A 12 -3.79 -13.01 8.78
C ILE A 12 -4.48 -12.80 7.45
N HIS A 13 -4.95 -13.87 6.82
CA HIS A 13 -5.81 -13.77 5.65
C HIS A 13 -7.25 -13.43 6.03
N GLY A 14 -7.99 -12.78 5.12
CA GLY A 14 -9.34 -12.32 5.39
C GLY A 14 -10.31 -13.42 5.81
N HIS A 15 -10.16 -14.65 5.27
CA HIS A 15 -10.99 -15.79 5.65
C HIS A 15 -10.67 -16.38 7.04
N GLU A 16 -9.49 -16.06 7.58
CA GLU A 16 -9.04 -16.46 8.93
C GLU A 16 -9.34 -15.37 9.96
N ALA A 17 -9.60 -14.14 9.50
CA ALA A 17 -9.78 -12.99 10.37
C ALA A 17 -11.09 -13.10 11.16
N SER A 18 -11.01 -12.95 12.48
CA SER A 18 -12.19 -12.79 13.33
C SER A 18 -12.91 -11.48 13.04
N GLU A 19 -14.19 -11.40 13.38
CA GLU A 19 -14.98 -10.17 13.25
C GLU A 19 -14.30 -8.97 13.92
N HIS A 20 -13.75 -9.17 15.12
CA HIS A 20 -13.01 -8.15 15.84
C HIS A 20 -11.77 -7.65 15.07
N GLN A 21 -11.03 -8.54 14.38
CA GLN A 21 -9.87 -8.16 13.57
C GLN A 21 -10.29 -7.39 12.32
N ILE A 22 -11.41 -7.73 11.69
CA ILE A 22 -11.97 -6.98 10.57
C ILE A 22 -12.38 -5.57 11.02
N GLU A 23 -13.01 -5.43 12.18
CA GLU A 23 -13.36 -4.13 12.77
C GLU A 23 -12.13 -3.28 13.09
N LEU A 24 -11.07 -3.90 13.64
CA LEU A 24 -9.80 -3.23 13.89
C LEU A 24 -9.14 -2.76 12.60
N ALA A 25 -9.08 -3.61 11.56
CA ALA A 25 -8.51 -3.23 10.26
C ALA A 25 -9.26 -2.05 9.65
N HIS A 26 -10.61 -2.06 9.70
CA HIS A 26 -11.42 -0.93 9.27
C HIS A 26 -11.16 0.33 10.13
N GLY A 27 -11.04 0.19 11.45
CA GLY A 27 -10.72 1.30 12.34
C GLY A 27 -9.38 1.95 12.02
N PHE A 28 -8.34 1.14 11.77
CA PHE A 28 -7.03 1.64 11.31
C PHE A 28 -7.10 2.34 9.95
N TYR A 29 -7.84 1.77 8.99
CA TYR A 29 -8.11 2.41 7.71
C TYR A 29 -8.77 3.79 7.92
N ALA A 30 -9.86 3.85 8.69
CA ALA A 30 -10.61 5.07 8.93
C ALA A 30 -9.76 6.17 9.61
N SER A 31 -8.92 5.80 10.59
CA SER A 31 -8.05 6.72 11.33
C SER A 31 -7.08 7.52 10.44
N THR A 32 -6.79 7.03 9.25
CA THR A 32 -5.94 7.74 8.29
C THR A 32 -6.61 8.99 7.74
N PHE A 33 -7.93 8.97 7.63
CA PHE A 33 -8.72 10.10 7.12
C PHE A 33 -8.88 11.19 8.17
N ASP A 34 -8.95 10.84 9.45
CA ASP A 34 -9.01 11.81 10.55
C ASP A 34 -7.81 12.77 10.53
N ARG A 35 -6.62 12.23 10.19
CA ARG A 35 -5.38 13.02 10.10
C ARG A 35 -5.26 13.83 8.80
N LYS A 36 -5.96 13.44 7.73
CA LYS A 36 -5.86 14.05 6.39
C LYS A 36 -7.09 14.87 6.00
N SER A 37 -8.01 15.12 6.93
CA SER A 37 -9.27 15.83 6.68
C SER A 37 -10.10 15.23 5.53
N GLY A 38 -10.05 13.91 5.39
CA GLY A 38 -10.80 13.15 4.40
C GLY A 38 -12.00 12.43 5.01
N ILE A 39 -12.83 11.82 4.16
CA ILE A 39 -13.94 10.97 4.58
C ILE A 39 -13.64 9.53 4.13
N PRO A 40 -13.67 8.54 5.06
CA PRO A 40 -13.52 7.14 4.69
C PRO A 40 -14.64 6.74 3.71
N THR A 41 -14.26 6.24 2.53
CA THR A 41 -15.21 5.87 1.48
C THR A 41 -15.64 4.40 1.57
N LEU A 42 -14.84 3.57 2.25
CA LEU A 42 -15.12 2.14 2.41
C LEU A 42 -15.74 1.89 3.78
N SER A 43 -16.89 1.25 3.80
CA SER A 43 -17.61 0.91 5.04
C SER A 43 -17.08 -0.38 5.66
N ILE A 44 -17.39 -0.62 6.92
CA ILE A 44 -17.14 -1.92 7.57
C ILE A 44 -17.82 -3.09 6.82
N GLY A 45 -18.99 -2.85 6.22
CA GLY A 45 -19.67 -3.84 5.40
C GLY A 45 -18.86 -4.25 4.17
N PHE A 46 -18.14 -3.32 3.56
CA PHE A 46 -17.21 -3.62 2.46
C PHE A 46 -16.06 -4.53 2.94
N PHE A 47 -15.46 -4.24 4.10
CA PHE A 47 -14.39 -5.07 4.66
C PHE A 47 -14.85 -6.49 4.96
N ARG A 48 -16.03 -6.65 5.56
CA ARG A 48 -16.66 -7.95 5.79
C ARG A 48 -16.88 -8.71 4.48
N GLU A 49 -17.39 -8.03 3.47
CA GLU A 49 -17.70 -8.65 2.18
C GLU A 49 -16.45 -9.10 1.44
N ILE A 50 -15.37 -8.29 1.38
CA ILE A 50 -14.13 -8.75 0.74
C ILE A 50 -13.46 -9.89 1.52
N CYS A 51 -13.51 -9.90 2.84
CA CYS A 51 -13.02 -11.02 3.64
C CYS A 51 -13.80 -12.31 3.36
N ARG A 52 -15.12 -12.21 3.15
CA ARG A 52 -15.98 -13.35 2.83
C ARG A 52 -15.79 -13.86 1.40
N THR A 53 -15.65 -12.98 0.41
CA THR A 53 -15.66 -13.33 -1.03
C THR A 53 -14.25 -13.47 -1.62
N MET A 54 -13.28 -12.76 -1.07
CA MET A 54 -11.88 -12.71 -1.49
C MET A 54 -10.93 -13.04 -0.33
N GLY A 55 -11.34 -13.89 0.58
CA GLY A 55 -10.66 -14.07 1.86
C GLY A 55 -9.19 -14.45 1.75
N GLU A 56 -8.83 -15.29 0.75
CA GLU A 56 -7.44 -15.69 0.51
C GLU A 56 -6.60 -14.52 -0.06
N GLN A 57 -7.24 -13.61 -0.78
CA GLN A 57 -6.59 -12.46 -1.41
C GLN A 57 -6.45 -11.26 -0.48
N VAL A 58 -7.27 -11.15 0.56
CA VAL A 58 -7.15 -10.08 1.56
C VAL A 58 -6.10 -10.49 2.59
N VAL A 59 -5.07 -9.67 2.78
CA VAL A 59 -3.99 -9.95 3.73
C VAL A 59 -3.82 -8.77 4.67
N PHE A 60 -4.06 -9.02 5.96
CA PHE A 60 -3.84 -8.08 7.04
C PHE A 60 -2.48 -8.35 7.69
N MET A 61 -1.65 -7.32 7.81
CA MET A 61 -0.40 -7.36 8.56
C MET A 61 -0.59 -6.49 9.81
N PHE A 62 -0.96 -7.14 10.90
CA PHE A 62 -1.19 -6.47 12.18
C PHE A 62 0.09 -6.35 12.99
N ALA A 63 0.34 -5.18 13.54
CA ALA A 63 1.37 -4.97 14.55
C ALA A 63 0.76 -5.03 15.96
N LEU A 64 1.39 -5.81 16.84
CA LEU A 64 0.98 -6.01 18.22
C LEU A 64 2.09 -5.56 19.18
N LEU A 65 1.72 -4.82 20.21
CA LEU A 65 2.54 -4.49 21.35
C LEU A 65 1.82 -4.99 22.61
N GLU A 66 2.48 -5.81 23.42
CA GLU A 66 1.88 -6.39 24.64
C GLU A 66 0.52 -7.06 24.40
N ASN A 67 0.39 -7.78 23.27
CA ASN A 67 -0.84 -8.39 22.78
C ASN A 67 -1.96 -7.42 22.36
N GLU A 68 -1.70 -6.12 22.33
CA GLU A 68 -2.64 -5.12 21.82
C GLU A 68 -2.37 -4.80 20.36
N TYR A 69 -3.39 -4.81 19.51
CA TYR A 69 -3.28 -4.36 18.12
C TYR A 69 -3.06 -2.84 18.07
N ILE A 70 -1.91 -2.42 17.54
CA ILE A 70 -1.49 -1.02 17.50
C ILE A 70 -1.50 -0.42 16.10
N ALA A 71 -1.42 -1.27 15.07
CA ALA A 71 -1.41 -0.85 13.68
C ALA A 71 -1.82 -1.99 12.75
N CYS A 72 -2.19 -1.64 11.50
CA CYS A 72 -2.47 -2.60 10.44
C CYS A 72 -2.07 -2.06 9.08
N ALA A 73 -1.34 -2.86 8.30
CA ALA A 73 -1.27 -2.71 6.85
C ALA A 73 -2.27 -3.66 6.20
N ILE A 74 -2.99 -3.16 5.21
CA ILE A 74 -3.99 -3.92 4.46
C ILE A 74 -3.48 -4.04 3.03
N THR A 75 -3.31 -5.27 2.59
CA THR A 75 -2.79 -5.61 1.27
C THR A 75 -3.75 -6.54 0.55
N LEU A 76 -3.65 -6.57 -0.77
CA LEU A 76 -4.37 -7.53 -1.61
C LEU A 76 -3.37 -8.41 -2.34
N LYS A 77 -3.58 -9.71 -2.30
CA LYS A 77 -2.78 -10.69 -3.01
C LYS A 77 -3.46 -11.07 -4.32
N GLY A 78 -2.74 -10.94 -5.43
CA GLY A 78 -3.08 -11.55 -6.72
C GLY A 78 -2.45 -12.93 -6.87
N ASP A 79 -2.42 -13.43 -8.10
CA ASP A 79 -1.82 -14.73 -8.40
C ASP A 79 -0.29 -14.71 -8.24
N ASP A 80 0.34 -13.62 -8.68
CA ASP A 80 1.79 -13.43 -8.71
C ASP A 80 2.28 -12.13 -8.05
N ALA A 81 1.38 -11.33 -7.50
CA ALA A 81 1.67 -10.01 -6.97
C ALA A 81 0.99 -9.73 -5.62
N LEU A 82 1.64 -8.89 -4.81
CA LEU A 82 1.09 -8.28 -3.60
C LEU A 82 0.88 -6.78 -3.82
N TYR A 83 -0.27 -6.25 -3.45
CA TYR A 83 -0.64 -4.85 -3.60
C TYR A 83 -0.86 -4.19 -2.25
N GLY A 84 0.01 -3.26 -1.86
CA GLY A 84 -0.18 -2.41 -0.69
C GLY A 84 -1.34 -1.43 -0.91
N ARG A 85 -2.33 -1.42 -0.01
CA ARG A 85 -3.54 -0.58 -0.17
C ARG A 85 -3.70 0.45 0.91
N PHE A 86 -3.76 0.05 2.16
CA PHE A 86 -4.03 0.94 3.28
C PHE A 86 -3.09 0.67 4.44
N TRP A 87 -2.88 1.70 5.25
CA TRP A 87 -2.13 1.64 6.49
C TRP A 87 -2.81 2.51 7.54
N GLY A 88 -2.80 2.06 8.78
CA GLY A 88 -3.20 2.88 9.91
C GLY A 88 -2.56 2.42 11.21
N CYS A 89 -2.41 3.34 12.16
CA CYS A 89 -1.82 3.07 13.47
C CYS A 89 -2.45 3.96 14.54
N LYS A 90 -2.47 3.50 15.81
CA LYS A 90 -3.00 4.26 16.96
C LYS A 90 -2.18 5.51 17.24
N LYS A 91 -0.85 5.37 17.19
CA LYS A 91 0.13 6.45 17.38
C LYS A 91 1.37 6.16 16.54
N GLU A 92 2.25 7.12 16.41
CA GLU A 92 3.52 6.92 15.72
C GLU A 92 4.48 6.08 16.56
N PHE A 93 5.04 5.06 15.92
CA PHE A 93 6.13 4.24 16.41
C PHE A 93 7.29 4.33 15.43
N HIS A 94 8.51 4.42 15.96
CA HIS A 94 9.68 4.53 15.10
C HIS A 94 9.80 3.32 14.15
N SER A 95 9.91 3.59 12.86
CA SER A 95 10.07 2.62 11.76
C SER A 95 8.92 1.61 11.57
N LEU A 96 7.86 1.64 12.37
CA LEU A 96 6.76 0.66 12.28
C LEU A 96 6.07 0.65 10.92
N HIS A 97 5.86 1.83 10.34
CA HIS A 97 5.29 1.94 9.00
C HIS A 97 6.15 1.20 7.95
N PHE A 98 7.46 1.37 7.99
CA PHE A 98 8.37 0.72 7.05
C PHE A 98 8.43 -0.79 7.27
N GLU A 99 8.46 -1.21 8.51
CA GLU A 99 8.43 -2.63 8.85
C GLU A 99 7.16 -3.29 8.32
N THR A 100 6.00 -2.77 8.72
CA THR A 100 4.71 -3.42 8.44
C THR A 100 4.30 -3.29 6.98
N CYS A 101 4.52 -2.13 6.34
CA CYS A 101 4.08 -1.89 4.97
C CYS A 101 5.05 -2.36 3.90
N PHE A 102 6.36 -2.50 4.22
CA PHE A 102 7.35 -2.83 3.20
C PHE A 102 8.10 -4.11 3.52
N TYR A 103 8.78 -4.21 4.65
CA TYR A 103 9.63 -5.37 4.92
C TYR A 103 8.81 -6.64 5.11
N GLN A 104 7.73 -6.58 5.85
CA GLN A 104 6.81 -7.73 5.99
C GLN A 104 6.14 -8.10 4.67
N GLY A 105 5.84 -7.12 3.81
CA GLY A 105 5.33 -7.37 2.47
C GLY A 105 6.35 -8.07 1.57
N ILE A 106 7.64 -7.68 1.64
CA ILE A 106 8.74 -8.33 0.92
C ILE A 106 8.90 -9.77 1.40
N ASP A 107 8.97 -9.99 2.71
CA ASP A 107 9.11 -11.33 3.30
C ASP A 107 7.94 -12.22 2.93
N TYR A 108 6.71 -11.68 2.98
CA TYR A 108 5.53 -12.39 2.53
C TYR A 108 5.61 -12.81 1.06
N CYS A 109 6.04 -11.90 0.17
CA CYS A 109 6.21 -12.20 -1.26
C CYS A 109 7.24 -13.32 -1.47
N ILE A 110 8.37 -13.27 -0.77
CA ILE A 110 9.41 -14.31 -0.83
C ILE A 110 8.85 -15.66 -0.38
N GLN A 111 8.17 -15.70 0.77
CA GLN A 111 7.58 -16.95 1.32
C GLN A 111 6.50 -17.54 0.41
N LYS A 112 5.66 -16.68 -0.18
CA LYS A 112 4.56 -17.11 -1.08
C LYS A 112 5.00 -17.23 -2.53
N LYS A 113 6.28 -16.96 -2.85
CA LYS A 113 6.86 -17.00 -4.20
C LYS A 113 6.14 -16.07 -5.19
N LEU A 114 5.67 -14.91 -4.70
CA LEU A 114 5.13 -13.86 -5.55
C LEU A 114 6.28 -13.15 -6.27
N THR A 115 6.08 -12.78 -7.51
CA THR A 115 7.12 -12.17 -8.36
C THR A 115 7.15 -10.65 -8.25
N THR A 116 6.05 -10.05 -7.78
CA THR A 116 5.88 -8.59 -7.76
C THR A 116 5.33 -8.13 -6.42
N PHE A 117 5.87 -7.02 -5.92
CA PHE A 117 5.26 -6.27 -4.82
C PHE A 117 5.06 -4.81 -5.23
N GLU A 118 3.80 -4.37 -5.28
CA GLU A 118 3.41 -2.99 -5.53
C GLU A 118 3.02 -2.29 -4.21
N PRO A 119 3.88 -1.42 -3.67
CA PRO A 119 3.65 -0.80 -2.36
C PRO A 119 2.75 0.46 -2.44
N GLY A 120 2.07 0.68 -3.57
CA GLY A 120 1.26 1.87 -3.86
C GLY A 120 2.03 2.97 -4.61
N ALA A 121 1.30 3.94 -5.18
CA ALA A 121 1.80 4.89 -6.17
C ALA A 121 2.70 6.01 -5.61
N GLN A 122 2.60 6.39 -4.34
CA GLN A 122 3.27 7.58 -3.79
C GLN A 122 4.42 7.23 -2.83
N GLY A 123 5.41 8.12 -2.75
CA GLY A 123 6.46 8.11 -1.74
C GLY A 123 7.85 7.75 -2.27
N GLU A 124 8.69 8.77 -2.50
CA GLU A 124 10.09 8.62 -2.95
C GLU A 124 10.95 7.79 -2.00
N HIS A 125 10.61 7.79 -0.69
CA HIS A 125 11.26 6.96 0.32
C HIS A 125 11.21 5.45 0.02
N LYS A 126 10.36 5.01 -0.91
CA LYS A 126 10.29 3.62 -1.37
C LYS A 126 11.48 3.23 -2.24
N ILE A 127 12.02 4.18 -3.00
CA ILE A 127 13.16 3.93 -3.90
C ILE A 127 14.38 3.44 -3.12
N THR A 128 14.71 4.10 -2.01
CA THR A 128 15.83 3.70 -1.15
C THR A 128 15.63 2.34 -0.47
N ARG A 129 14.43 1.77 -0.56
CA ARG A 129 14.06 0.42 -0.05
C ARG A 129 13.93 -0.60 -1.17
N GLY A 130 14.37 -0.24 -2.38
CA GLY A 130 14.41 -1.17 -3.51
C GLY A 130 13.15 -1.20 -4.38
N PHE A 131 12.15 -0.35 -4.12
CA PHE A 131 10.98 -0.26 -5.00
C PHE A 131 11.27 0.69 -6.16
N LEU A 132 11.40 0.15 -7.35
CA LEU A 132 11.71 0.93 -8.53
C LEU A 132 10.47 1.60 -9.11
N PRO A 133 10.59 2.82 -9.68
CA PRO A 133 9.47 3.48 -10.34
C PRO A 133 9.07 2.71 -11.60
N THR A 134 7.78 2.44 -11.72
CA THR A 134 7.19 1.73 -12.85
C THR A 134 6.14 2.60 -13.52
N LYS A 135 6.13 2.65 -14.85
CA LYS A 135 5.12 3.38 -15.61
C LYS A 135 3.76 2.71 -15.45
N THR A 136 2.76 3.50 -15.08
CA THR A 136 1.37 3.10 -15.07
C THR A 136 0.58 3.89 -16.11
N TRP A 137 -0.52 3.32 -16.57
CA TRP A 137 -1.34 3.90 -17.62
C TRP A 137 -2.77 4.08 -17.14
N SER A 138 -3.38 5.20 -17.49
CA SER A 138 -4.81 5.42 -17.31
C SER A 138 -5.42 5.94 -18.62
N ALA A 139 -6.70 5.60 -18.86
CA ALA A 139 -7.44 6.07 -20.02
C ALA A 139 -8.65 6.86 -19.54
N HIS A 140 -8.84 8.07 -20.10
CA HIS A 140 -9.93 8.96 -19.72
C HIS A 140 -10.69 9.40 -20.96
N TRP A 141 -12.00 9.41 -20.86
CA TRP A 141 -12.88 9.95 -21.89
C TRP A 141 -13.68 11.12 -21.33
N MET A 142 -13.80 12.20 -22.12
CA MET A 142 -14.51 13.41 -21.75
C MET A 142 -15.42 13.85 -22.89
N ASN A 143 -16.69 14.09 -22.59
CA ASN A 143 -17.68 14.49 -23.59
C ASN A 143 -17.41 15.90 -24.15
N ASP A 144 -17.11 16.87 -23.26
CA ASP A 144 -16.83 18.24 -23.67
C ASP A 144 -15.52 18.33 -24.45
N SER A 145 -15.57 18.87 -25.67
CA SER A 145 -14.43 18.93 -26.57
C SER A 145 -13.36 19.94 -26.16
N GLN A 146 -13.75 21.06 -25.54
CA GLN A 146 -12.80 22.09 -25.11
C GLN A 146 -12.06 21.60 -23.87
N PHE A 147 -12.77 21.02 -22.92
CA PHE A 147 -12.18 20.43 -21.74
C PHE A 147 -11.26 19.25 -22.10
N ARG A 148 -11.69 18.39 -23.02
CA ARG A 148 -10.86 17.29 -23.54
C ARG A 148 -9.55 17.79 -24.14
N GLN A 149 -9.58 18.86 -24.94
CA GLN A 149 -8.36 19.43 -25.52
C GLN A 149 -7.42 20.03 -24.46
N ALA A 150 -7.97 20.70 -23.43
CA ALA A 150 -7.18 21.23 -22.33
C ALA A 150 -6.48 20.10 -21.55
N ILE A 151 -7.21 19.01 -21.25
CA ILE A 151 -6.65 17.83 -20.57
C ILE A 151 -5.60 17.13 -21.45
N TYR A 152 -5.83 17.01 -22.76
CA TYR A 152 -4.86 16.42 -23.67
C TYR A 152 -3.52 17.19 -23.62
N THR A 153 -3.57 18.52 -23.72
CA THR A 153 -2.36 19.36 -23.65
C THR A 153 -1.68 19.26 -22.26
N PHE A 154 -2.46 19.13 -21.20
CA PHE A 154 -1.93 18.90 -19.85
C PHE A 154 -1.21 17.55 -19.77
N CYS A 155 -1.82 16.47 -20.25
CA CYS A 155 -1.23 15.13 -20.24
C CYS A 155 0.06 15.02 -21.02
N GLU A 156 0.20 15.73 -22.17
CA GLU A 156 1.45 15.76 -22.94
C GLU A 156 2.61 16.34 -22.10
N ARG A 157 2.36 17.43 -21.40
CA ARG A 157 3.37 18.07 -20.53
C ARG A 157 3.68 17.22 -19.30
N GLU A 158 2.66 16.64 -18.67
CA GLU A 158 2.80 15.76 -17.53
C GLU A 158 3.62 14.52 -17.90
N GLN A 159 3.37 13.93 -19.06
CA GLN A 159 4.10 12.75 -19.54
C GLN A 159 5.60 13.01 -19.68
N GLU A 160 6.00 14.18 -20.19
CA GLU A 160 7.40 14.58 -20.27
C GLU A 160 8.02 14.80 -18.89
N ALA A 161 7.30 15.49 -17.99
CA ALA A 161 7.74 15.71 -16.61
C ALA A 161 7.92 14.39 -15.87
N MET A 162 6.96 13.46 -15.96
CA MET A 162 7.02 12.14 -15.36
C MET A 162 8.16 11.28 -15.90
N HIS A 163 8.47 11.40 -17.20
CA HIS A 163 9.61 10.69 -17.79
C HIS A 163 10.95 11.16 -17.19
N ASN A 164 11.11 12.46 -16.99
CA ASN A 164 12.31 13.03 -16.38
C ASN A 164 12.39 12.64 -14.88
N GLN A 165 11.31 12.76 -14.15
CA GLN A 165 11.25 12.35 -12.75
C GLN A 165 11.58 10.86 -12.58
N CYS A 166 11.07 10.00 -13.45
CA CYS A 166 11.38 8.57 -13.40
C CYS A 166 12.89 8.31 -13.56
N LYS A 167 13.58 9.03 -14.44
CA LYS A 167 15.05 8.91 -14.60
C LYS A 167 15.79 9.37 -13.34
N GLU A 168 15.37 10.48 -12.76
CA GLU A 168 15.96 10.98 -11.51
C GLU A 168 15.79 9.97 -10.37
N LEU A 169 14.59 9.42 -10.20
CA LEU A 169 14.32 8.43 -9.17
C LEU A 169 15.11 7.13 -9.38
N LEU A 170 15.29 6.69 -10.62
CA LEU A 170 16.11 5.51 -10.93
C LEU A 170 17.58 5.72 -10.54
N SER A 171 18.09 6.94 -10.60
CA SER A 171 19.47 7.25 -10.16
C SER A 171 19.66 7.08 -8.65
N LEU A 172 18.58 7.09 -7.87
CA LEU A 172 18.58 6.87 -6.41
C LEU A 172 18.40 5.39 -6.04
N SER A 173 18.34 4.49 -7.04
CA SER A 173 18.18 3.05 -6.81
C SER A 173 19.33 2.49 -5.97
N PRO A 174 19.04 1.64 -4.95
CA PRO A 174 20.07 0.95 -4.19
C PRO A 174 20.73 -0.19 -4.98
N TYR A 175 20.15 -0.58 -6.10
CA TYR A 175 20.70 -1.65 -6.94
C TYR A 175 21.79 -1.11 -7.88
N ARG A 176 22.80 -1.93 -8.13
CA ARG A 176 23.75 -1.65 -9.20
C ARG A 176 23.02 -1.75 -10.53
N LEU A 177 23.08 -0.69 -11.33
CA LEU A 177 22.66 -0.78 -12.73
C LEU A 177 23.68 -1.67 -13.43
N GLU A 178 23.25 -2.78 -13.99
CA GLU A 178 24.08 -3.56 -14.92
C GLU A 178 24.29 -2.68 -16.16
N GLU A 179 25.59 -2.45 -16.51
CA GLU A 179 25.99 -1.73 -17.72
C GLU A 179 25.69 -2.55 -18.98
#